data_8f1e68eee72f324df84bf34eca3c5eac
#
_entry.id   8f1e68eee72f324df84bf34eca3c5eac
#
_cell.length_a   1.000
_cell.length_b   1.000
_cell.length_c   1.000
_cell.angle_alpha   90.00
_cell.angle_beta   90.00
_cell.angle_gamma   90.00
#
_symmetry.space_group_name_H-M   'P 1'
#
loop_
_entity.id
_entity.type
_entity.pdbx_description
1 polymer ?
#
loop_
_entity_poly.entity_id
_entity_poly.type
_entity_poly.pdbx_seq_one_letter_code
_entity_poly.pdbx_strand_id
1 'polypeptide(L)'
;MVNPTFTDGEDSFAGWNTEANDGASFSTGGVAEIMKIARGKNGSFDINQTLTDLTNGIYMMSINGLFLSGGDIYSEFNAGQFYMNNTYNYAMTSSEDIIAEADAQDQVNCLLSDDEEYKDGEELIGYVPSTFKGCSYAYNAGRYQNFCATEVTDGTLTIGMRSLGTGIEGDWLPFGNLHVYYLGNAEEANEKLAEVLDGFVARAQTIVNLIASDGYEGVTQRPNISNE
;
A
#
# COMPACT_ATOMS: atom_id res chain seq x y z
N MET A 1 -12.36 -14.52 4.65
CA MET A 1 -10.92 -14.43 4.36
C MET A 1 -10.16 -15.10 5.50
N VAL A 2 -9.18 -15.94 5.16
CA VAL A 2 -8.33 -16.66 6.12
C VAL A 2 -6.98 -15.97 6.16
N ASN A 3 -6.40 -15.81 7.38
CA ASN A 3 -5.06 -15.26 7.60
C ASN A 3 -4.74 -13.96 6.82
N PRO A 4 -5.55 -12.89 6.94
CA PRO A 4 -5.31 -11.64 6.22
C PRO A 4 -4.07 -10.87 6.71
N THR A 5 -3.54 -11.27 7.85
CA THR A 5 -2.37 -10.64 8.49
C THR A 5 -1.08 -11.42 8.27
N PHE A 6 -1.12 -12.54 7.56
CA PHE A 6 0.04 -13.41 7.29
C PHE A 6 0.81 -13.83 8.55
N THR A 7 0.06 -14.12 9.63
CA THR A 7 0.63 -14.39 10.97
C THR A 7 0.30 -15.76 11.52
N ASP A 8 -0.54 -16.56 10.83
CA ASP A 8 -1.04 -17.83 11.35
C ASP A 8 0.04 -18.92 11.28
N GLY A 9 0.40 -19.44 12.46
CA GLY A 9 1.23 -20.62 12.64
C GLY A 9 2.66 -20.52 12.12
N GLU A 10 3.25 -21.67 11.84
CA GLU A 10 4.59 -21.79 11.22
C GLU A 10 4.55 -21.44 9.73
N ASP A 11 3.38 -21.58 9.07
CA ASP A 11 3.13 -21.21 7.69
C ASP A 11 2.39 -19.88 7.63
N SER A 12 3.15 -18.81 7.44
CA SER A 12 2.60 -17.44 7.35
C SER A 12 1.69 -17.22 6.13
N PHE A 13 1.64 -18.14 5.17
CA PHE A 13 0.75 -18.12 4.02
C PHE A 13 -0.38 -19.15 4.11
N ALA A 14 -0.62 -19.74 5.29
CA ALA A 14 -1.72 -20.68 5.47
C ALA A 14 -3.06 -20.10 4.99
N GLY A 15 -3.78 -20.86 4.17
CA GLY A 15 -5.03 -20.44 3.54
C GLY A 15 -4.91 -19.58 2.29
N TRP A 16 -3.69 -19.26 1.86
CA TRP A 16 -3.40 -18.61 0.59
C TRP A 16 -2.82 -19.62 -0.42
N ASN A 17 -3.26 -19.53 -1.68
CA ASN A 17 -2.58 -20.19 -2.77
C ASN A 17 -1.33 -19.38 -3.12
N THR A 18 -0.22 -20.07 -3.33
CA THR A 18 1.06 -19.43 -3.69
C THR A 18 1.65 -20.12 -4.91
N GLU A 19 1.90 -19.37 -5.96
CA GLU A 19 2.58 -19.79 -7.16
C GLU A 19 3.85 -18.97 -7.35
N ALA A 20 4.97 -19.61 -7.63
CA ALA A 20 6.26 -18.97 -7.80
C ALA A 20 6.99 -19.53 -9.00
N ASN A 21 7.49 -18.68 -9.89
CA ASN A 21 8.26 -19.02 -11.08
C ASN A 21 9.53 -18.16 -11.14
N ASP A 22 10.50 -18.62 -11.94
CA ASP A 22 11.73 -17.87 -12.25
C ASP A 22 12.53 -17.42 -11.02
N GLY A 23 12.57 -18.27 -9.99
CA GLY A 23 13.30 -17.99 -8.75
C GLY A 23 12.56 -17.13 -7.75
N ALA A 24 11.26 -16.87 -7.96
CA ALA A 24 10.44 -16.18 -6.99
C ALA A 24 10.39 -16.88 -5.64
N SER A 25 10.29 -16.11 -4.58
CA SER A 25 10.22 -16.62 -3.20
C SER A 25 9.33 -15.74 -2.33
N PHE A 26 8.78 -16.34 -1.27
CA PHE A 26 7.90 -15.67 -0.33
C PHE A 26 8.53 -15.66 1.05
N SER A 27 8.27 -14.59 1.81
CA SER A 27 8.68 -14.51 3.20
C SER A 27 7.83 -13.50 3.95
N THR A 28 7.88 -13.57 5.26
CA THR A 28 7.25 -12.58 6.15
C THR A 28 8.27 -12.02 7.11
N GLY A 29 8.03 -10.81 7.57
CA GLY A 29 8.91 -10.11 8.53
C GLY A 29 8.17 -8.95 9.18
N GLY A 30 8.91 -7.96 9.62
CA GLY A 30 8.36 -6.75 10.22
C GLY A 30 8.48 -6.74 11.75
N VAL A 31 7.79 -5.81 12.37
CA VAL A 31 7.77 -5.60 13.83
C VAL A 31 6.49 -6.21 14.38
N ALA A 32 6.62 -7.27 15.18
CA ALA A 32 5.47 -8.10 15.59
C ALA A 32 4.39 -7.31 16.35
N GLU A 33 4.80 -6.31 17.14
CA GLU A 33 3.91 -5.46 17.95
C GLU A 33 3.23 -4.37 17.13
N ILE A 34 3.65 -4.16 15.88
CA ILE A 34 3.13 -3.13 14.98
C ILE A 34 2.37 -3.78 13.83
N MET A 35 3.09 -4.45 12.94
CA MET A 35 2.50 -5.10 11.77
C MET A 35 3.45 -6.13 11.16
N LYS A 36 2.90 -7.29 10.82
CA LYS A 36 3.55 -8.25 9.94
C LYS A 36 3.43 -7.78 8.50
N ILE A 37 4.53 -7.97 7.77
CA ILE A 37 4.65 -7.69 6.35
C ILE A 37 4.93 -8.99 5.63
N ALA A 38 4.13 -9.32 4.64
CA ALA A 38 4.41 -10.38 3.68
C ALA A 38 5.12 -9.78 2.46
N ARG A 39 5.86 -10.59 1.73
CA ARG A 39 6.47 -10.19 0.46
C ARG A 39 6.63 -11.35 -0.51
N GLY A 40 6.50 -11.04 -1.79
CA GLY A 40 7.11 -11.79 -2.87
C GLY A 40 8.40 -11.10 -3.34
N LYS A 41 9.39 -11.89 -3.72
CA LYS A 41 10.69 -11.43 -4.19
C LYS A 41 11.14 -12.21 -5.41
N ASN A 42 11.81 -11.51 -6.33
CA ASN A 42 12.32 -12.01 -7.62
C ASN A 42 11.21 -12.59 -8.52
N GLY A 43 11.53 -12.92 -9.74
CA GLY A 43 10.69 -13.65 -10.69
C GLY A 43 9.23 -13.21 -10.78
N SER A 44 8.41 -14.08 -11.34
CA SER A 44 6.97 -13.91 -11.36
C SER A 44 6.29 -14.77 -10.29
N PHE A 45 5.24 -14.25 -9.68
CA PHE A 45 4.50 -14.96 -8.65
C PHE A 45 3.05 -14.50 -8.55
N ASP A 46 2.22 -15.35 -7.94
CA ASP A 46 0.84 -15.03 -7.55
C ASP A 46 0.57 -15.57 -6.13
N ILE A 47 0.01 -14.72 -5.29
CA ILE A 47 -0.47 -15.06 -3.94
C ILE A 47 -1.93 -14.68 -3.91
N ASN A 48 -2.83 -15.67 -3.79
CA ASN A 48 -4.26 -15.38 -3.87
C ASN A 48 -5.10 -16.22 -2.91
N GLN A 49 -6.31 -15.74 -2.66
CA GLN A 49 -7.34 -16.46 -1.92
C GLN A 49 -8.69 -16.24 -2.59
N THR A 50 -9.48 -17.32 -2.76
CA THR A 50 -10.86 -17.24 -3.25
C THR A 50 -11.83 -17.33 -2.09
N LEU A 51 -12.69 -16.35 -1.98
CA LEU A 51 -13.78 -16.25 -1.03
C LEU A 51 -15.08 -16.66 -1.72
N THR A 52 -15.90 -17.47 -1.06
CA THR A 52 -17.17 -17.99 -1.57
C THR A 52 -18.33 -17.60 -0.67
N ASP A 53 -19.56 -17.87 -1.13
CA ASP A 53 -20.80 -17.61 -0.39
C ASP A 53 -20.96 -16.11 -0.03
N LEU A 54 -20.45 -15.24 -0.89
CA LEU A 54 -20.55 -13.79 -0.70
C LEU A 54 -21.88 -13.25 -1.22
N THR A 55 -22.34 -12.18 -0.63
CA THR A 55 -23.46 -11.39 -1.18
C THR A 55 -23.03 -10.72 -2.47
N ASN A 56 -23.84 -10.78 -3.53
CA ASN A 56 -23.55 -10.06 -4.77
C ASN A 56 -23.56 -8.55 -4.55
N GLY A 57 -22.64 -7.84 -5.18
CA GLY A 57 -22.47 -6.39 -5.09
C GLY A 57 -21.02 -5.95 -5.25
N ILE A 58 -20.75 -4.71 -4.89
CA ILE A 58 -19.44 -4.09 -5.03
C ILE A 58 -18.58 -4.39 -3.80
N TYR A 59 -17.38 -4.90 -4.06
CA TYR A 59 -16.34 -5.11 -3.06
C TYR A 59 -15.13 -4.23 -3.35
N MET A 60 -14.51 -3.73 -2.29
CA MET A 60 -13.27 -2.96 -2.36
C MET A 60 -12.22 -3.60 -1.47
N MET A 61 -11.02 -3.76 -1.98
CA MET A 61 -9.82 -4.13 -1.25
C MET A 61 -9.00 -2.88 -0.98
N SER A 62 -8.50 -2.76 0.25
CA SER A 62 -7.47 -1.81 0.65
C SER A 62 -6.26 -2.61 1.14
N ILE A 63 -5.08 -2.27 0.67
CA ILE A 63 -3.83 -2.94 1.03
C ILE A 63 -2.69 -1.93 0.99
N ASN A 64 -1.77 -1.99 1.96
CA ASN A 64 -0.55 -1.22 1.87
C ASN A 64 0.53 -2.05 1.18
N GLY A 65 1.25 -1.43 0.24
CA GLY A 65 2.30 -2.08 -0.51
C GLY A 65 2.92 -1.20 -1.59
N LEU A 66 4.16 -1.50 -1.93
CA LEU A 66 4.88 -0.85 -3.02
C LEU A 66 5.69 -1.89 -3.80
N PHE A 67 6.10 -1.55 -5.02
CA PHE A 67 6.97 -2.39 -5.82
C PHE A 67 8.32 -1.70 -6.02
N LEU A 68 9.40 -2.43 -5.71
CA LEU A 68 10.78 -1.99 -5.95
C LEU A 68 11.41 -2.91 -6.99
N SER A 69 11.64 -2.40 -8.19
CA SER A 69 12.31 -3.16 -9.25
C SER A 69 13.80 -3.25 -8.97
N GLY A 70 14.32 -4.49 -8.89
CA GLY A 70 15.71 -4.74 -8.50
C GLY A 70 16.06 -4.33 -7.06
N GLY A 71 15.06 -4.04 -6.22
CA GLY A 71 15.26 -3.46 -4.89
C GLY A 71 15.67 -1.98 -4.91
N ASP A 72 15.62 -1.33 -6.07
CA ASP A 72 16.02 0.05 -6.25
C ASP A 72 14.85 1.00 -5.90
N ILE A 73 15.07 1.86 -4.90
CA ILE A 73 14.08 2.84 -4.46
C ILE A 73 13.87 3.99 -5.44
N TYR A 74 14.71 4.14 -6.46
CA TYR A 74 14.59 5.16 -7.51
C TYR A 74 13.94 4.62 -8.79
N SER A 75 13.65 3.30 -8.85
CA SER A 75 13.04 2.70 -10.03
C SER A 75 11.54 2.98 -10.10
N GLU A 76 11.10 3.52 -11.23
CA GLU A 76 9.68 3.69 -11.57
C GLU A 76 9.13 2.50 -12.37
N PHE A 77 9.93 1.48 -12.66
CA PHE A 77 9.46 0.29 -13.33
C PHE A 77 8.65 -0.57 -12.38
N ASN A 78 7.45 -0.99 -12.80
CA ASN A 78 6.50 -1.68 -11.94
C ASN A 78 5.91 -2.92 -12.60
N ALA A 79 6.10 -4.07 -11.96
CA ALA A 79 5.50 -5.34 -12.34
C ALA A 79 4.55 -5.89 -11.24
N GLY A 80 4.46 -5.21 -10.10
CA GLY A 80 3.61 -5.58 -8.97
C GLY A 80 2.17 -5.19 -9.21
N GLN A 81 1.24 -6.07 -8.86
CA GLN A 81 -0.20 -5.82 -8.99
C GLN A 81 -0.96 -6.33 -7.76
N PHE A 82 -1.95 -5.55 -7.35
CA PHE A 82 -3.00 -5.96 -6.42
C PHE A 82 -4.31 -6.13 -7.20
N TYR A 83 -5.04 -7.24 -6.99
CA TYR A 83 -6.19 -7.55 -7.82
C TYR A 83 -7.38 -8.15 -7.08
N MET A 84 -8.56 -7.99 -7.67
CA MET A 84 -9.82 -8.59 -7.28
C MET A 84 -10.50 -9.14 -8.54
N ASN A 85 -10.68 -10.46 -8.64
CA ASN A 85 -11.14 -11.14 -9.85
C ASN A 85 -10.29 -10.70 -11.07
N ASN A 86 -10.91 -10.09 -12.08
CA ASN A 86 -10.23 -9.61 -13.29
C ASN A 86 -9.80 -8.14 -13.22
N THR A 87 -10.11 -7.45 -12.13
CA THR A 87 -9.75 -6.05 -11.93
C THR A 87 -8.44 -5.97 -11.16
N TYR A 88 -7.51 -5.15 -11.61
CA TYR A 88 -6.23 -4.95 -10.92
C TYR A 88 -5.79 -3.50 -10.98
N ASN A 89 -4.96 -3.12 -10.01
CA ASN A 89 -4.15 -1.92 -10.02
C ASN A 89 -2.68 -2.28 -9.83
N TYR A 90 -1.79 -1.50 -10.40
CA TYR A 90 -0.37 -1.62 -10.08
C TYR A 90 -0.13 -1.20 -8.63
N ALA A 91 0.81 -1.87 -7.97
CA ALA A 91 1.30 -1.42 -6.68
C ALA A 91 1.91 -0.01 -6.81
N MET A 92 1.94 0.76 -5.75
CA MET A 92 2.63 2.05 -5.78
C MET A 92 4.13 1.85 -6.01
N THR A 93 4.76 2.80 -6.72
CA THR A 93 6.22 2.93 -6.76
C THR A 93 6.71 3.82 -5.62
N SER A 94 8.01 3.91 -5.47
CA SER A 94 8.64 4.69 -4.38
C SER A 94 8.24 6.17 -4.39
N SER A 95 8.21 6.78 -5.58
CA SER A 95 7.96 8.22 -5.74
C SER A 95 6.52 8.64 -5.44
N GLU A 96 5.59 7.68 -5.43
CA GLU A 96 4.16 7.98 -5.25
C GLU A 96 3.78 8.31 -3.79
N ASP A 97 4.61 7.92 -2.80
CA ASP A 97 4.37 8.24 -1.39
C ASP A 97 5.68 8.40 -0.57
N ILE A 98 6.59 9.26 -1.03
CA ILE A 98 7.82 9.57 -0.30
C ILE A 98 7.47 10.16 1.07
N ILE A 99 8.04 9.59 2.13
CA ILE A 99 7.77 9.98 3.51
C ILE A 99 8.70 11.14 3.87
N ALA A 100 8.15 12.33 4.07
CA ALA A 100 8.92 13.50 4.48
C ALA A 100 9.67 13.27 5.81
N GLU A 101 10.81 13.93 6.02
CA GLU A 101 11.64 13.75 7.20
C GLU A 101 10.87 13.98 8.52
N ALA A 102 10.01 15.00 8.58
CA ALA A 102 9.19 15.27 9.76
C ALA A 102 8.23 14.10 10.06
N ASP A 103 7.56 13.56 9.04
CA ASP A 103 6.65 12.40 9.18
C ASP A 103 7.43 11.13 9.55
N ALA A 104 8.64 10.96 9.01
CA ALA A 104 9.50 9.83 9.33
C ALA A 104 9.95 9.85 10.81
N GLN A 105 10.19 11.02 11.38
CA GLN A 105 10.53 11.18 12.78
C GLN A 105 9.33 10.99 13.71
N ASP A 106 8.17 11.53 13.36
CA ASP A 106 6.98 11.55 14.22
C ASP A 106 6.14 10.27 14.11
N GLN A 107 5.98 9.74 12.90
CA GLN A 107 5.05 8.64 12.61
C GLN A 107 5.75 7.34 12.23
N VAL A 108 6.93 7.42 11.61
CA VAL A 108 7.65 6.29 11.01
C VAL A 108 9.11 6.29 11.44
N ASN A 109 9.38 6.55 12.70
CA ASN A 109 10.70 6.81 13.27
C ASN A 109 11.78 5.71 13.08
N CYS A 110 11.46 4.65 12.35
CA CYS A 110 12.41 3.58 12.01
C CYS A 110 13.06 3.75 10.62
N LEU A 111 12.64 4.71 9.82
CA LEU A 111 13.13 4.97 8.46
C LEU A 111 14.31 5.94 8.42
N LEU A 112 15.07 6.06 9.47
CA LEU A 112 16.20 7.00 9.55
C LEU A 112 17.53 6.29 9.24
N SER A 113 17.55 5.48 8.17
CA SER A 113 18.78 4.84 7.70
C SER A 113 19.13 5.33 6.29
N ASP A 114 20.43 5.41 5.99
CA ASP A 114 20.93 5.87 4.69
C ASP A 114 20.39 5.02 3.53
N ASP A 115 20.08 3.75 3.77
CA ASP A 115 19.55 2.82 2.75
C ASP A 115 18.09 3.12 2.34
N GLU A 116 17.39 3.95 3.12
CA GLU A 116 15.98 4.32 2.91
C GLU A 116 15.82 5.80 2.55
N GLU A 117 16.91 6.56 2.47
CA GLU A 117 16.91 7.97 2.08
C GLU A 117 16.64 8.11 0.57
N TYR A 118 15.59 8.85 0.23
CA TYR A 118 15.30 9.25 -1.14
C TYR A 118 15.84 10.66 -1.39
N LYS A 119 16.77 10.80 -2.35
CA LYS A 119 17.50 12.04 -2.62
C LYS A 119 17.32 12.49 -4.06
N ASP A 120 17.35 13.79 -4.29
CA ASP A 120 17.58 14.40 -5.59
C ASP A 120 18.98 15.03 -5.56
N GLY A 121 19.95 14.39 -6.23
CA GLY A 121 21.37 14.71 -6.08
C GLY A 121 21.85 14.52 -4.64
N GLU A 122 22.27 15.62 -4.00
CA GLU A 122 22.71 15.63 -2.60
C GLU A 122 21.58 16.00 -1.62
N GLU A 123 20.43 16.45 -2.12
CA GLU A 123 19.31 16.90 -1.31
C GLU A 123 18.44 15.74 -0.85
N LEU A 124 18.21 15.61 0.46
CA LEU A 124 17.27 14.66 1.03
C LEU A 124 15.84 15.12 0.77
N ILE A 125 15.09 14.35 -0.02
CA ILE A 125 13.66 14.58 -0.30
C ILE A 125 12.79 13.91 0.77
N GLY A 126 13.22 12.75 1.24
CA GLY A 126 12.48 11.97 2.25
C GLY A 126 12.98 10.53 2.34
N TYR A 127 12.08 9.64 2.71
CA TYR A 127 12.38 8.24 2.94
C TYR A 127 11.41 7.33 2.20
N VAL A 128 11.90 6.15 1.78
CA VAL A 128 11.13 5.08 1.15
C VAL A 128 11.37 3.78 1.92
N PRO A 129 10.33 3.05 2.37
CA PRO A 129 10.51 1.83 3.12
C PRO A 129 11.05 0.71 2.21
N SER A 130 12.32 0.34 2.39
CA SER A 130 13.00 -0.73 1.65
C SER A 130 13.34 -1.96 2.51
N THR A 131 12.89 -1.95 3.77
CA THR A 131 13.07 -3.05 4.72
C THR A 131 11.74 -3.52 5.28
N PHE A 132 11.67 -4.76 5.78
CA PHE A 132 10.48 -5.24 6.50
C PHE A 132 10.10 -4.37 7.68
N LYS A 133 11.11 -3.88 8.41
CA LYS A 133 10.90 -3.00 9.55
C LYS A 133 10.33 -1.65 9.10
N GLY A 134 10.92 -1.05 8.08
CA GLY A 134 10.44 0.20 7.48
C GLY A 134 9.00 0.08 6.99
N CYS A 135 8.68 -1.00 6.26
CA CYS A 135 7.32 -1.26 5.81
C CYS A 135 6.33 -1.43 6.97
N SER A 136 6.70 -2.10 8.08
CA SER A 136 5.81 -2.21 9.25
C SER A 136 5.35 -0.86 9.77
N TYR A 137 6.27 0.06 9.96
CA TYR A 137 5.96 1.39 10.47
C TYR A 137 5.24 2.25 9.43
N ALA A 138 5.72 2.25 8.17
CA ALA A 138 5.11 3.01 7.09
C ALA A 138 3.66 2.60 6.84
N TYR A 139 3.39 1.30 6.75
CA TYR A 139 2.05 0.79 6.50
C TYR A 139 1.11 0.96 7.71
N ASN A 140 1.63 0.85 8.93
CA ASN A 140 0.87 1.17 10.13
C ASN A 140 0.50 2.66 10.20
N ALA A 141 1.31 3.53 9.63
CA ALA A 141 1.02 4.96 9.46
C ALA A 141 0.11 5.27 8.25
N GLY A 142 -0.37 4.24 7.53
CA GLY A 142 -1.26 4.38 6.38
C GLY A 142 -0.56 4.77 5.07
N ARG A 143 0.77 4.66 5.00
CA ARG A 143 1.54 5.00 3.79
C ARG A 143 1.47 3.88 2.75
N TYR A 144 1.68 4.21 1.48
CA TYR A 144 1.63 3.28 0.33
C TYR A 144 0.32 2.49 0.26
N GLN A 145 -0.80 3.17 0.44
CA GLN A 145 -2.12 2.57 0.44
C GLN A 145 -2.66 2.42 -0.97
N ASN A 146 -2.95 1.19 -1.36
CA ASN A 146 -3.53 0.82 -2.66
C ASN A 146 -4.98 0.40 -2.49
N PHE A 147 -5.77 0.59 -3.53
CA PHE A 147 -7.16 0.20 -3.59
C PHE A 147 -7.45 -0.56 -4.89
N CYS A 148 -8.32 -1.54 -4.81
CA CYS A 148 -8.91 -2.20 -5.96
C CYS A 148 -10.39 -2.48 -5.66
N ALA A 149 -11.25 -2.38 -6.65
CA ALA A 149 -12.67 -2.68 -6.47
C ALA A 149 -13.20 -3.49 -7.65
N THR A 150 -14.17 -4.38 -7.37
CA THR A 150 -14.83 -5.21 -8.38
C THR A 150 -16.27 -5.48 -8.00
N GLU A 151 -17.09 -5.82 -8.99
CA GLU A 151 -18.44 -6.35 -8.78
C GLU A 151 -18.39 -7.88 -8.66
N VAL A 152 -19.06 -8.41 -7.64
CA VAL A 152 -19.33 -9.84 -7.45
C VAL A 152 -20.77 -10.13 -7.86
N THR A 153 -20.96 -11.05 -8.82
CA THR A 153 -22.28 -11.41 -9.37
C THR A 153 -22.65 -12.87 -9.15
N ASP A 154 -21.68 -13.70 -8.73
CA ASP A 154 -21.84 -15.15 -8.57
C ASP A 154 -21.48 -15.64 -7.14
N GLY A 155 -21.36 -14.71 -6.19
CA GLY A 155 -20.99 -15.02 -4.81
C GLY A 155 -19.53 -15.41 -4.62
N THR A 156 -18.66 -15.18 -5.63
CA THR A 156 -17.26 -15.60 -5.60
C THR A 156 -16.32 -14.40 -5.83
N LEU A 157 -15.30 -14.28 -5.01
CA LEU A 157 -14.30 -13.22 -5.10
C LEU A 157 -12.90 -13.77 -4.89
N THR A 158 -12.06 -13.68 -5.89
CA THR A 158 -10.61 -13.94 -5.75
C THR A 158 -9.89 -12.62 -5.52
N ILE A 159 -9.13 -12.55 -4.45
CA ILE A 159 -8.25 -11.43 -4.13
C ILE A 159 -6.81 -11.90 -4.19
N GLY A 160 -5.90 -11.04 -4.63
CA GLY A 160 -4.50 -11.44 -4.72
C GLY A 160 -3.51 -10.32 -4.93
N MET A 161 -2.26 -10.72 -4.79
CA MET A 161 -1.05 -9.94 -4.99
C MET A 161 -0.13 -10.72 -5.90
N ARG A 162 0.34 -10.11 -6.99
CA ARG A 162 1.21 -10.79 -7.96
C ARG A 162 2.29 -9.87 -8.50
N SER A 163 3.38 -10.48 -8.94
CA SER A 163 4.37 -9.83 -9.79
C SER A 163 4.42 -10.56 -11.14
N LEU A 164 4.44 -9.79 -12.21
CA LEU A 164 4.64 -10.31 -13.56
C LEU A 164 6.11 -10.64 -13.83
N GLY A 165 7.01 -10.26 -12.90
CA GLY A 165 8.45 -10.36 -13.01
C GLY A 165 9.04 -9.32 -13.96
N THR A 166 10.13 -8.69 -13.55
CA THR A 166 10.88 -7.77 -14.42
C THR A 166 12.02 -8.46 -15.17
N GLY A 167 12.40 -9.66 -14.72
CA GLY A 167 13.64 -10.33 -15.13
C GLY A 167 14.88 -9.76 -14.43
N ILE A 168 14.71 -8.84 -13.51
CA ILE A 168 15.78 -8.21 -12.73
C ILE A 168 15.85 -8.88 -11.35
N GLU A 169 17.04 -9.33 -10.94
CA GLU A 169 17.22 -9.85 -9.59
C GLU A 169 17.03 -8.74 -8.56
N GLY A 170 16.31 -9.05 -7.48
CA GLY A 170 16.05 -8.10 -6.41
C GLY A 170 14.66 -7.48 -6.45
N ASP A 171 13.83 -7.77 -7.46
CA ASP A 171 12.42 -7.36 -7.45
C ASP A 171 11.76 -7.65 -6.10
N TRP A 172 11.03 -6.69 -5.56
CA TRP A 172 10.48 -6.76 -4.22
C TRP A 172 9.08 -6.14 -4.15
N LEU A 173 8.09 -6.93 -3.76
CA LEU A 173 6.72 -6.50 -3.50
C LEU A 173 6.38 -6.83 -2.04
N PRO A 174 6.64 -5.92 -1.08
CA PRO A 174 6.15 -6.03 0.28
C PRO A 174 4.70 -5.54 0.36
N PHE A 175 3.89 -6.20 1.17
CA PHE A 175 2.49 -5.84 1.37
C PHE A 175 2.01 -6.25 2.77
N GLY A 176 0.96 -5.58 3.23
CA GLY A 176 0.32 -5.85 4.52
C GLY A 176 -0.95 -5.03 4.71
N ASN A 177 -1.55 -5.12 5.90
CA ASN A 177 -2.74 -4.35 6.24
C ASN A 177 -3.90 -4.53 5.24
N LEU A 178 -4.15 -5.79 4.85
CA LEU A 178 -5.18 -6.14 3.86
C LEU A 178 -6.57 -6.11 4.47
N HIS A 179 -7.46 -5.34 3.87
CA HIS A 179 -8.88 -5.28 4.20
C HIS A 179 -9.75 -5.45 2.97
N VAL A 180 -10.90 -6.10 3.13
CA VAL A 180 -11.92 -6.23 2.09
C VAL A 180 -13.25 -5.72 2.65
N TYR A 181 -13.87 -4.80 1.92
CA TYR A 181 -15.11 -4.13 2.29
C TYR A 181 -16.21 -4.48 1.30
N TYR A 182 -17.41 -4.78 1.80
CA TYR A 182 -18.64 -4.83 1.00
C TYR A 182 -19.28 -3.45 1.01
N LEU A 183 -19.46 -2.87 -0.17
CA LEU A 183 -20.01 -1.52 -0.34
C LEU A 183 -21.52 -1.50 -0.65
N GLY A 184 -22.14 -2.68 -0.82
CA GLY A 184 -23.54 -2.79 -1.21
C GLY A 184 -23.70 -3.06 -2.72
N ASN A 185 -24.90 -2.86 -3.24
CA ASN A 185 -25.11 -2.87 -4.68
C ASN A 185 -24.50 -1.61 -5.35
N ALA A 186 -24.53 -1.52 -6.67
CA ALA A 186 -23.86 -0.42 -7.38
C ALA A 186 -24.41 0.98 -7.01
N GLU A 187 -25.69 1.09 -6.69
CA GLU A 187 -26.32 2.36 -6.29
C GLU A 187 -25.83 2.76 -4.88
N GLU A 188 -25.90 1.83 -3.91
CA GLU A 188 -25.40 2.04 -2.55
C GLU A 188 -23.90 2.31 -2.50
N ALA A 189 -23.11 1.66 -3.37
CA ALA A 189 -21.67 1.89 -3.46
C ALA A 189 -21.36 3.30 -3.95
N ASN A 190 -22.09 3.79 -4.96
CA ASN A 190 -21.92 5.14 -5.47
C ASN A 190 -22.26 6.21 -4.42
N GLU A 191 -23.31 6.00 -3.63
CA GLU A 191 -23.68 6.89 -2.54
C GLU A 191 -22.59 6.92 -1.46
N LYS A 192 -22.10 5.76 -1.02
CA LYS A 192 -21.02 5.66 -0.02
C LYS A 192 -19.70 6.26 -0.52
N LEU A 193 -19.36 6.05 -1.78
CA LEU A 193 -18.15 6.64 -2.38
C LEU A 193 -18.27 8.18 -2.48
N ALA A 194 -19.45 8.68 -2.83
CA ALA A 194 -19.70 10.11 -2.83
C ALA A 194 -19.58 10.73 -1.42
N GLU A 195 -20.15 10.08 -0.40
CA GLU A 195 -20.04 10.52 1.00
C GLU A 195 -18.59 10.55 1.50
N VAL A 196 -17.80 9.51 1.16
CA VAL A 196 -16.37 9.45 1.48
C VAL A 196 -15.61 10.56 0.78
N LEU A 197 -15.87 10.79 -0.50
CA LEU A 197 -15.23 11.85 -1.29
C LEU A 197 -15.57 13.24 -0.73
N ASP A 198 -16.83 13.49 -0.40
CA ASP A 198 -17.27 14.74 0.23
C ASP A 198 -16.56 14.97 1.58
N GLY A 199 -16.35 13.91 2.36
CA GLY A 199 -15.57 13.95 3.59
C GLY A 199 -14.10 14.32 3.37
N PHE A 200 -13.47 13.86 2.30
CA PHE A 200 -12.11 14.24 1.93
C PHE A 200 -12.05 15.70 1.45
N VAL A 201 -12.98 16.12 0.61
CA VAL A 201 -13.09 17.52 0.13
C VAL A 201 -13.28 18.48 1.31
N ALA A 202 -14.15 18.14 2.26
CA ALA A 202 -14.38 18.97 3.46
C ALA A 202 -13.11 19.09 4.33
N ARG A 203 -12.34 18.00 4.50
CA ARG A 203 -11.05 18.02 5.22
C ARG A 203 -10.01 18.85 4.48
N ALA A 204 -9.88 18.69 3.17
CA ALA A 204 -8.99 19.48 2.35
C ALA A 204 -9.34 20.98 2.44
N GLN A 205 -10.62 21.34 2.36
CA GLN A 205 -11.08 22.71 2.52
C GLN A 205 -10.78 23.28 3.91
N THR A 206 -10.89 22.46 4.95
CA THR A 206 -10.53 22.87 6.32
C THR A 206 -9.04 23.21 6.41
N ILE A 207 -8.17 22.39 5.79
CA ILE A 207 -6.73 22.65 5.75
C ILE A 207 -6.44 23.93 4.97
N VAL A 208 -7.04 24.11 3.80
CA VAL A 208 -6.88 25.35 3.00
C VAL A 208 -7.31 26.56 3.81
N ASN A 209 -8.45 26.50 4.49
CA ASN A 209 -8.94 27.59 5.32
C ASN A 209 -8.03 27.89 6.52
N LEU A 210 -7.44 26.86 7.13
CA LEU A 210 -6.45 27.02 8.20
C LEU A 210 -5.17 27.70 7.66
N ILE A 211 -4.68 27.29 6.49
CA ILE A 211 -3.51 27.93 5.85
C ILE A 211 -3.79 29.38 5.48
N ALA A 212 -5.01 29.70 5.05
CA ALA A 212 -5.43 31.05 4.66
C ALA A 212 -5.78 31.97 5.85
N SER A 213 -5.96 31.40 7.05
CA SER A 213 -6.31 32.19 8.24
C SER A 213 -5.06 32.80 8.89
N ASP A 214 -5.15 34.05 9.34
CA ASP A 214 -4.08 34.73 10.08
C ASP A 214 -3.76 34.07 11.46
N GLY A 215 -4.53 33.04 11.84
CA GLY A 215 -4.33 32.25 13.07
C GLY A 215 -3.24 31.18 12.98
N TYR A 216 -2.54 31.07 11.88
CA TYR A 216 -1.37 30.18 11.71
C TYR A 216 -0.09 30.82 12.23
N GLU A 217 -0.20 31.65 13.26
CA GLU A 217 0.95 32.16 14.02
C GLU A 217 1.56 31.03 14.84
N GLY A 218 2.60 30.37 14.30
CA GLY A 218 3.34 29.34 15.03
C GLY A 218 3.92 28.23 14.16
N VAL A 219 3.53 28.14 12.89
CA VAL A 219 4.22 27.25 11.95
C VAL A 219 5.37 28.00 11.31
N THR A 220 6.59 27.68 11.75
CA THR A 220 7.83 28.32 11.29
C THR A 220 8.21 27.94 9.86
N GLN A 221 7.49 27.01 9.24
CA GLN A 221 7.63 26.65 7.81
C GLN A 221 6.23 26.48 7.22
N ARG A 222 5.85 27.38 6.34
CA ARG A 222 4.73 27.13 5.43
C ARG A 222 5.20 26.07 4.44
N PRO A 223 4.41 25.01 4.14
CA PRO A 223 4.71 24.21 2.97
C PRO A 223 4.84 25.16 1.77
N ASN A 224 5.80 24.90 0.87
CA ASN A 224 6.04 25.69 -0.32
C ASN A 224 4.82 25.63 -1.26
N ILE A 225 3.78 26.34 -0.91
CA ILE A 225 2.66 26.64 -1.81
C ILE A 225 3.01 28.04 -2.36
N SER A 226 3.58 28.06 -3.57
CA SER A 226 3.76 29.31 -4.30
C SER A 226 2.38 29.94 -4.53
N ASN A 227 2.22 31.20 -4.13
CA ASN A 227 1.09 32.04 -4.51
C ASN A 227 1.30 32.45 -5.99
N GLU A 228 1.03 31.56 -6.95
CA GLU A 228 0.81 31.90 -8.36
C GLU A 228 -0.63 31.59 -8.74
#